data_2e186d484014481cec5a61808d703875
#
_entry.id   2e186d484014481cec5a61808d703875
#
_cell.length_a   1.000
_cell.length_b   1.000
_cell.length_c   1.000
_cell.angle_alpha   90.00
_cell.angle_beta   90.00
_cell.angle_gamma   90.00
#
_symmetry.space_group_name_H-M   'P 1'
#
loop_
_entity.id
_entity.type
_entity.pdbx_description
1 polymer ?
#
loop_
_entity_poly.entity_id
_entity_poly.type
_entity_poly.pdbx_seq_one_letter_code
_entity_poly.pdbx_strand_id
1 'polypeptide(L)'
;MKGGCSSPWTCCLRAVWLVWALSLPNLAAARPPVIAVVIDDMGNHLVHGQAAIALPGKLTYAFLPHTPYAITLAEAAHQRGKEVMLHLPMDAHDGTDLGPGALKLHMTETDFKSTFRNGLASVPYVAGVNNHMGSLLTRHPGAMAWLMEVLQERPDLYFIDSRTTHETVAQEQAEAFRVPNTRRDVFLDNDKAPVSINRQFQRLIDKALEQGFAVGIGHPYPETIRVLEYALAHLESLGVDLVSASELIHLQRSSEIWQEPSSPSQQVVKNSKQ
;
A
#
# COMPACT_ATOMS: atom_id res chain seq x y z
N MET A 1 69.42 -68.29 -33.42
CA MET A 1 68.51 -68.35 -34.55
C MET A 1 67.13 -67.88 -34.12
N LYS A 2 66.64 -66.85 -34.80
CA LYS A 2 65.26 -66.44 -35.05
C LYS A 2 64.27 -66.54 -33.85
N GLY A 3 63.58 -65.58 -33.41
CA GLY A 3 62.97 -64.40 -34.03
C GLY A 3 61.57 -64.29 -33.42
N GLY A 4 61.00 -63.14 -33.30
CA GLY A 4 59.59 -63.04 -33.08
C GLY A 4 59.16 -61.95 -32.11
N CYS A 5 59.06 -60.77 -32.68
CA CYS A 5 58.38 -59.60 -32.07
C CYS A 5 56.89 -59.78 -32.13
N SER A 6 56.20 -59.50 -31.04
CA SER A 6 54.76 -59.10 -31.10
C SER A 6 54.38 -58.24 -29.91
N SER A 7 54.22 -56.98 -30.13
CA SER A 7 53.66 -56.00 -29.19
C SER A 7 52.09 -56.13 -29.13
N PRO A 8 51.46 -56.03 -28.01
CA PRO A 8 50.01 -55.76 -27.96
C PRO A 8 49.76 -54.25 -27.69
N TRP A 9 48.89 -53.73 -28.51
CA TRP A 9 48.33 -52.41 -28.43
C TRP A 9 47.41 -52.30 -27.20
N THR A 10 47.77 -51.44 -26.25
CA THR A 10 46.90 -51.03 -25.16
C THR A 10 46.01 -49.88 -25.58
N CYS A 11 44.72 -50.22 -25.76
CA CYS A 11 43.64 -49.26 -26.08
C CYS A 11 43.26 -48.54 -24.81
N CYS A 12 43.69 -47.29 -24.64
CA CYS A 12 43.23 -46.42 -23.55
C CYS A 12 41.83 -45.88 -23.84
N LEU A 13 40.81 -46.51 -23.30
CA LEU A 13 39.45 -45.95 -23.22
C LEU A 13 39.47 -44.79 -22.19
N ARG A 14 39.49 -43.55 -22.66
CA ARG A 14 39.23 -42.38 -21.83
C ARG A 14 37.72 -42.27 -21.66
N ALA A 15 37.21 -42.65 -20.50
CA ALA A 15 35.84 -42.39 -20.09
C ALA A 15 35.67 -40.90 -19.84
N VAL A 16 34.95 -40.17 -20.71
CA VAL A 16 34.54 -38.79 -20.54
C VAL A 16 33.31 -38.80 -19.65
N TRP A 17 33.48 -38.44 -18.41
CA TRP A 17 32.37 -38.17 -17.49
C TRP A 17 31.77 -36.81 -17.85
N LEU A 18 30.62 -36.83 -18.58
CA LEU A 18 29.78 -35.64 -18.74
C LEU A 18 29.05 -35.38 -17.42
N VAL A 19 29.58 -34.43 -16.63
CA VAL A 19 28.87 -33.90 -15.46
C VAL A 19 27.74 -33.02 -15.97
N TRP A 20 26.54 -33.55 -16.00
CA TRP A 20 25.32 -32.76 -16.13
C TRP A 20 25.15 -31.96 -14.85
N ALA A 21 25.54 -30.69 -14.86
CA ALA A 21 25.16 -29.73 -13.84
C ALA A 21 23.66 -29.49 -14.00
N LEU A 22 22.86 -30.19 -13.21
CA LEU A 22 21.44 -29.88 -12.99
C LEU A 22 21.39 -28.48 -12.34
N SER A 23 21.21 -27.44 -13.17
CA SER A 23 20.81 -26.12 -12.72
C SER A 23 19.40 -26.24 -12.16
N LEU A 24 19.29 -26.50 -10.87
CA LEU A 24 18.03 -26.38 -10.13
C LEU A 24 17.57 -24.93 -10.31
N PRO A 25 16.35 -24.70 -10.81
CA PRO A 25 15.81 -23.34 -10.81
C PRO A 25 15.83 -22.85 -9.36
N ASN A 26 16.44 -21.69 -9.16
CA ASN A 26 16.42 -21.01 -7.88
C ASN A 26 14.94 -20.65 -7.63
N LEU A 27 14.21 -21.49 -6.91
CA LEU A 27 12.89 -21.12 -6.38
C LEU A 27 13.15 -20.01 -5.37
N ALA A 28 13.20 -18.77 -5.86
CA ALA A 28 13.06 -17.63 -4.99
C ALA A 28 11.75 -17.86 -4.23
N ALA A 29 11.84 -18.09 -2.92
CA ALA A 29 10.66 -18.27 -2.09
C ALA A 29 9.74 -17.06 -2.34
N ALA A 30 8.55 -17.31 -2.87
CA ALA A 30 7.57 -16.25 -3.06
C ALA A 30 7.35 -15.55 -1.72
N ARG A 31 7.42 -14.23 -1.70
CA ARG A 31 7.17 -13.46 -0.48
C ARG A 31 5.75 -13.78 0.02
N PRO A 32 5.54 -13.87 1.33
CA PRO A 32 4.20 -14.05 1.87
C PRO A 32 3.32 -12.86 1.43
N PRO A 33 2.03 -13.09 1.21
CA PRO A 33 1.06 -12.02 0.99
C PRO A 33 1.08 -11.02 2.14
N VAL A 34 0.82 -9.74 1.84
CA VAL A 34 0.88 -8.67 2.83
C VAL A 34 -0.46 -7.95 2.95
N ILE A 35 -0.79 -7.51 4.17
CA ILE A 35 -1.88 -6.56 4.39
C ILE A 35 -1.35 -5.27 4.99
N ALA A 36 -1.99 -4.15 4.66
CA ALA A 36 -1.90 -2.92 5.42
C ALA A 36 -3.25 -2.62 6.05
N VAL A 37 -3.23 -2.24 7.32
CA VAL A 37 -4.42 -1.80 8.06
C VAL A 37 -4.26 -0.34 8.44
N VAL A 38 -5.18 0.49 7.98
CA VAL A 38 -5.26 1.93 8.27
C VAL A 38 -6.39 2.16 9.27
N ILE A 39 -6.12 2.93 10.32
CA ILE A 39 -7.12 3.39 11.29
C ILE A 39 -7.38 4.88 11.03
N ASP A 40 -8.53 5.17 10.44
CA ASP A 40 -8.98 6.52 10.10
C ASP A 40 -9.57 7.27 11.31
N ASP A 41 -10.00 8.52 11.14
CA ASP A 41 -10.66 9.39 12.12
C ASP A 41 -9.89 9.59 13.44
N MET A 42 -8.58 9.49 13.40
CA MET A 42 -7.75 9.75 14.57
C MET A 42 -7.70 11.26 14.90
N GLY A 43 -7.64 11.59 16.19
CA GLY A 43 -7.41 12.96 16.66
C GLY A 43 -8.55 13.57 17.48
N ASN A 44 -9.78 13.08 17.38
CA ASN A 44 -10.94 13.61 18.13
C ASN A 44 -11.09 13.03 19.53
N HIS A 45 -10.64 11.80 19.78
CA HIS A 45 -10.86 11.08 21.03
C HIS A 45 -9.56 10.52 21.59
N LEU A 46 -9.06 11.11 22.68
CA LEU A 46 -7.77 10.72 23.27
C LEU A 46 -7.73 9.24 23.68
N VAL A 47 -8.75 8.79 24.41
CA VAL A 47 -8.78 7.41 24.96
C VAL A 47 -8.87 6.36 23.84
N HIS A 48 -9.76 6.57 22.88
CA HIS A 48 -9.89 5.64 21.73
C HIS A 48 -8.64 5.69 20.87
N GLY A 49 -8.06 6.88 20.65
CA GLY A 49 -6.81 7.01 19.89
C GLY A 49 -5.65 6.27 20.56
N GLN A 50 -5.48 6.40 21.87
CA GLN A 50 -4.45 5.67 22.62
C GLN A 50 -4.65 4.16 22.57
N ALA A 51 -5.89 3.69 22.70
CA ALA A 51 -6.23 2.27 22.60
C ALA A 51 -5.93 1.72 21.19
N ALA A 52 -6.26 2.48 20.15
CA ALA A 52 -5.93 2.09 18.76
C ALA A 52 -4.41 2.00 18.54
N ILE A 53 -3.64 3.00 19.02
CA ILE A 53 -2.17 3.02 18.88
C ILE A 53 -1.50 1.86 19.64
N ALA A 54 -2.15 1.32 20.67
CA ALA A 54 -1.66 0.16 21.40
C ALA A 54 -1.77 -1.17 20.67
N LEU A 55 -2.53 -1.25 19.57
CA LEU A 55 -2.65 -2.45 18.74
C LEU A 55 -1.26 -2.96 18.28
N PRO A 56 -1.06 -4.29 18.22
CA PRO A 56 0.23 -4.86 17.81
C PRO A 56 0.50 -4.69 16.31
N GLY A 57 1.77 -4.72 15.92
CA GLY A 57 2.22 -4.72 14.53
C GLY A 57 2.35 -3.35 13.89
N LYS A 58 2.61 -3.32 12.59
CA LYS A 58 2.90 -2.12 11.78
C LYS A 58 1.63 -1.52 11.19
N LEU A 59 0.75 -0.93 12.02
CA LEU A 59 -0.44 -0.23 11.52
C LEU A 59 -0.11 1.20 11.09
N THR A 60 -0.95 1.74 10.21
CA THR A 60 -0.95 3.13 9.77
C THR A 60 -2.14 3.86 10.39
N TYR A 61 -1.92 5.07 10.90
CA TYR A 61 -2.94 5.87 11.57
C TYR A 61 -3.16 7.18 10.83
N ALA A 62 -4.41 7.43 10.40
CA ALA A 62 -4.78 8.61 9.65
C ALA A 62 -5.49 9.64 10.54
N PHE A 63 -4.87 10.81 10.65
CA PHE A 63 -5.29 11.86 11.57
C PHE A 63 -6.04 12.98 10.86
N LEU A 64 -7.22 13.31 11.37
CA LEU A 64 -7.97 14.49 10.95
C LEU A 64 -7.19 15.78 11.30
N PRO A 65 -7.04 16.72 10.37
CA PRO A 65 -6.30 17.95 10.59
C PRO A 65 -6.99 18.82 11.65
N HIS A 66 -6.21 19.59 12.40
CA HIS A 66 -6.70 20.59 13.36
C HIS A 66 -7.60 20.04 14.47
N THR A 67 -7.60 18.73 14.73
CA THR A 67 -8.36 18.12 15.82
C THR A 67 -7.63 18.23 17.16
N PRO A 68 -8.33 18.19 18.29
CA PRO A 68 -7.75 18.52 19.61
C PRO A 68 -6.56 17.65 20.03
N TYR A 69 -6.53 16.39 19.58
CA TYR A 69 -5.51 15.41 20.01
C TYR A 69 -4.65 14.90 18.83
N ALA A 70 -4.77 15.50 17.63
CA ALA A 70 -4.03 15.02 16.47
C ALA A 70 -2.52 15.00 16.71
N ILE A 71 -1.94 16.10 17.18
CA ILE A 71 -0.49 16.20 17.44
C ILE A 71 -0.06 15.19 18.49
N THR A 72 -0.71 15.18 19.67
CA THR A 72 -0.35 14.29 20.78
C THR A 72 -0.42 12.81 20.39
N LEU A 73 -1.46 12.42 19.67
CA LEU A 73 -1.65 11.03 19.23
C LEU A 73 -0.71 10.67 18.07
N ALA A 74 -0.43 11.59 17.14
CA ALA A 74 0.52 11.34 16.05
C ALA A 74 1.96 11.16 16.60
N GLU A 75 2.37 11.98 17.58
CA GLU A 75 3.63 11.80 18.29
C GLU A 75 3.70 10.46 19.01
N ALA A 76 2.64 10.07 19.71
CA ALA A 76 2.56 8.79 20.42
C ALA A 76 2.59 7.59 19.45
N ALA A 77 1.98 7.69 18.27
CA ALA A 77 2.03 6.68 17.21
C ALA A 77 3.46 6.57 16.66
N HIS A 78 4.08 7.68 16.29
CA HIS A 78 5.43 7.73 15.77
C HIS A 78 6.46 7.15 16.76
N GLN A 79 6.39 7.50 18.03
CA GLN A 79 7.27 6.98 19.09
C GLN A 79 7.16 5.46 19.25
N ARG A 80 6.04 4.84 18.85
CA ARG A 80 5.83 3.40 18.85
C ARG A 80 6.15 2.73 17.52
N GLY A 81 6.80 3.45 16.60
CA GLY A 81 7.14 2.94 15.27
C GLY A 81 5.93 2.70 14.37
N LYS A 82 4.80 3.37 14.65
CA LYS A 82 3.61 3.35 13.81
C LYS A 82 3.71 4.41 12.73
N GLU A 83 3.12 4.14 11.58
CA GLU A 83 3.06 5.10 10.49
C GLU A 83 1.93 6.11 10.70
N VAL A 84 2.22 7.37 10.40
CA VAL A 84 1.27 8.49 10.52
C VAL A 84 0.92 8.99 9.13
N MET A 85 -0.36 9.24 8.88
CA MET A 85 -0.82 9.89 7.66
C MET A 85 -1.88 10.96 7.95
N LEU A 86 -2.10 11.85 7.00
CA LEU A 86 -3.16 12.85 7.07
C LEU A 86 -4.47 12.25 6.55
N HIS A 87 -5.52 12.32 7.35
CA HIS A 87 -6.89 12.01 6.95
C HIS A 87 -7.58 13.28 6.50
N LEU A 88 -7.52 13.58 5.19
CA LEU A 88 -7.89 14.88 4.64
C LEU A 88 -9.39 14.96 4.36
N PRO A 89 -10.14 15.86 5.04
CA PRO A 89 -11.57 15.99 4.81
C PRO A 89 -11.88 16.56 3.43
N MET A 90 -12.81 15.92 2.73
CA MET A 90 -13.20 16.25 1.35
C MET A 90 -14.72 16.25 1.19
N ASP A 91 -15.21 17.14 0.34
CA ASP A 91 -16.65 17.32 0.09
C ASP A 91 -17.38 16.01 -0.22
N ALA A 92 -18.53 15.82 0.45
CA ALA A 92 -19.39 14.69 0.31
C ALA A 92 -20.76 15.08 -0.24
N HIS A 93 -21.44 14.13 -0.88
CA HIS A 93 -22.74 14.36 -1.53
C HIS A 93 -23.87 14.73 -0.56
N ASP A 94 -23.80 14.24 0.67
CA ASP A 94 -24.85 14.39 1.66
C ASP A 94 -24.76 15.69 2.48
N GLY A 95 -23.75 16.53 2.21
CA GLY A 95 -23.53 17.79 2.91
C GLY A 95 -23.14 17.65 4.38
N THR A 96 -22.67 16.47 4.79
CA THR A 96 -22.18 16.23 6.17
C THR A 96 -21.10 17.22 6.55
N ASP A 97 -21.10 17.67 7.79
CA ASP A 97 -20.02 18.50 8.31
C ASP A 97 -18.70 17.72 8.36
N LEU A 98 -17.73 18.19 7.61
CA LEU A 98 -16.43 17.54 7.41
C LEU A 98 -15.40 17.92 8.45
N GLY A 99 -15.72 18.88 9.32
CA GLY A 99 -14.78 19.44 10.27
C GLY A 99 -13.76 20.42 9.65
N PRO A 100 -12.77 20.85 10.43
CA PRO A 100 -11.82 21.86 10.02
C PRO A 100 -10.85 21.35 8.93
N GLY A 101 -10.41 22.26 8.05
CA GLY A 101 -9.45 21.94 6.99
C GLY A 101 -10.04 21.18 5.80
N ALA A 102 -11.37 21.14 5.67
CA ALA A 102 -12.04 20.45 4.58
C ALA A 102 -11.81 21.09 3.22
N LEU A 103 -11.50 20.26 2.23
CA LEU A 103 -11.45 20.63 0.83
C LEU A 103 -12.85 20.59 0.22
N LYS A 104 -13.24 21.68 -0.44
CA LYS A 104 -14.59 21.84 -1.00
C LYS A 104 -14.52 22.12 -2.50
N LEU A 105 -15.51 21.61 -3.25
CA LEU A 105 -15.55 21.71 -4.71
C LEU A 105 -15.61 23.16 -5.22
N HIS A 106 -16.19 24.07 -4.45
CA HIS A 106 -16.33 25.49 -4.83
C HIS A 106 -15.10 26.35 -4.51
N MET A 107 -14.05 25.79 -3.91
CA MET A 107 -12.80 26.50 -3.64
C MET A 107 -12.09 26.92 -4.93
N THR A 108 -11.42 28.06 -4.87
CA THR A 108 -10.43 28.39 -5.90
C THR A 108 -9.22 27.45 -5.78
N GLU A 109 -8.45 27.29 -6.84
CA GLU A 109 -7.22 26.49 -6.81
C GLU A 109 -6.27 26.94 -5.68
N THR A 110 -6.10 28.24 -5.52
CA THR A 110 -5.23 28.82 -4.48
C THR A 110 -5.71 28.44 -3.08
N ASP A 111 -7.00 28.59 -2.80
CA ASP A 111 -7.57 28.25 -1.50
C ASP A 111 -7.50 26.74 -1.24
N PHE A 112 -7.81 25.94 -2.25
CA PHE A 112 -7.73 24.48 -2.19
C PHE A 112 -6.32 24.01 -1.79
N LYS A 113 -5.32 24.42 -2.55
CA LYS A 113 -3.92 24.04 -2.32
C LYS A 113 -3.39 24.58 -1.00
N SER A 114 -3.78 25.81 -0.62
CA SER A 114 -3.41 26.39 0.67
C SER A 114 -4.02 25.63 1.84
N THR A 115 -5.31 25.28 1.76
CA THR A 115 -6.00 24.49 2.79
C THR A 115 -5.35 23.12 2.95
N PHE A 116 -5.01 22.46 1.85
CA PHE A 116 -4.33 21.15 1.93
C PHE A 116 -2.93 21.25 2.57
N ARG A 117 -2.10 22.24 2.16
CA ARG A 117 -0.78 22.46 2.80
C ARG A 117 -0.90 22.76 4.29
N ASN A 118 -1.91 23.53 4.70
CA ASN A 118 -2.19 23.77 6.11
C ASN A 118 -2.61 22.50 6.85
N GLY A 119 -3.39 21.64 6.23
CA GLY A 119 -3.73 20.32 6.76
C GLY A 119 -2.47 19.45 6.98
N LEU A 120 -1.58 19.37 5.98
CA LEU A 120 -0.30 18.66 6.11
C LEU A 120 0.57 19.19 7.24
N ALA A 121 0.61 20.51 7.42
CA ALA A 121 1.41 21.15 8.48
C ALA A 121 0.82 20.93 9.88
N SER A 122 -0.47 20.60 10.00
CA SER A 122 -1.16 20.44 11.28
C SER A 122 -0.93 19.08 11.95
N VAL A 123 -0.40 18.09 11.22
CA VAL A 123 -0.12 16.73 11.73
C VAL A 123 1.37 16.44 11.55
N PRO A 124 2.13 16.13 12.61
CA PRO A 124 3.54 15.80 12.49
C PRO A 124 3.76 14.38 11.93
N TYR A 125 4.93 14.14 11.33
CA TYR A 125 5.39 12.82 10.83
C TYR A 125 4.56 12.20 9.70
N VAL A 126 3.81 13.01 8.95
CA VAL A 126 2.96 12.52 7.86
C VAL A 126 3.82 11.87 6.77
N ALA A 127 3.55 10.58 6.50
CA ALA A 127 4.14 9.79 5.43
C ALA A 127 3.20 9.64 4.21
N GLY A 128 1.92 9.93 4.36
CA GLY A 128 0.93 9.80 3.29
C GLY A 128 -0.38 10.52 3.59
N VAL A 129 -1.29 10.46 2.66
CA VAL A 129 -2.61 11.12 2.74
C VAL A 129 -3.69 10.16 2.25
N ASN A 130 -4.84 10.15 2.93
CA ASN A 130 -6.06 9.55 2.39
C ASN A 130 -7.25 10.50 2.55
N ASN A 131 -8.36 10.22 1.86
CA ASN A 131 -9.54 11.06 1.95
C ASN A 131 -10.47 10.62 3.09
N HIS A 132 -10.83 11.58 3.97
CA HIS A 132 -12.01 11.49 4.83
C HIS A 132 -13.22 11.92 4.03
N MET A 133 -14.29 11.07 4.01
CA MET A 133 -15.43 11.31 3.13
C MET A 133 -14.98 11.47 1.65
N GLY A 134 -15.46 12.49 0.95
CA GLY A 134 -15.03 12.82 -0.40
C GLY A 134 -15.88 12.20 -1.50
N SER A 135 -17.07 11.68 -1.21
CA SER A 135 -17.93 11.05 -2.21
C SER A 135 -18.38 12.02 -3.34
N LEU A 136 -18.27 13.33 -3.13
CA LEU A 136 -18.43 14.34 -4.17
C LEU A 136 -17.08 14.75 -4.79
N LEU A 137 -16.11 15.15 -3.98
CA LEU A 137 -14.87 15.77 -4.45
C LEU A 137 -13.97 14.79 -5.23
N THR A 138 -13.87 13.54 -4.79
CA THR A 138 -13.00 12.54 -5.45
C THR A 138 -13.45 12.14 -6.86
N ARG A 139 -14.64 12.55 -7.29
CA ARG A 139 -15.16 12.35 -8.65
C ARG A 139 -14.71 13.45 -9.63
N HIS A 140 -14.09 14.53 -9.14
CA HIS A 140 -13.72 15.67 -9.96
C HIS A 140 -12.24 15.63 -10.36
N PRO A 141 -11.91 15.32 -11.63
CA PRO A 141 -10.51 15.20 -12.08
C PRO A 141 -9.68 16.45 -11.81
N GLY A 142 -10.25 17.65 -12.02
CA GLY A 142 -9.55 18.92 -11.77
C GLY A 142 -9.19 19.12 -10.30
N ALA A 143 -10.11 18.84 -9.36
CA ALA A 143 -9.82 18.94 -7.93
C ALA A 143 -8.78 17.89 -7.51
N MET A 144 -8.86 16.67 -8.03
CA MET A 144 -7.86 15.63 -7.78
C MET A 144 -6.51 15.97 -8.40
N ALA A 145 -6.47 16.62 -9.57
CA ALA A 145 -5.22 17.14 -10.14
C ALA A 145 -4.54 18.15 -9.21
N TRP A 146 -5.27 19.14 -8.67
CA TRP A 146 -4.72 20.09 -7.69
C TRP A 146 -4.20 19.42 -6.43
N LEU A 147 -4.87 18.35 -5.97
CA LEU A 147 -4.41 17.56 -4.83
C LEU A 147 -3.09 16.88 -5.16
N MET A 148 -2.99 16.22 -6.32
CA MET A 148 -1.77 15.53 -6.73
C MET A 148 -0.59 16.48 -7.01
N GLU A 149 -0.85 17.70 -7.50
CA GLU A 149 0.18 18.74 -7.65
C GLU A 149 0.80 19.14 -6.30
N VAL A 150 0.00 19.26 -5.23
CA VAL A 150 0.53 19.49 -3.87
C VAL A 150 1.33 18.31 -3.37
N LEU A 151 0.89 17.07 -3.65
CA LEU A 151 1.65 15.87 -3.28
C LEU A 151 2.98 15.75 -4.04
N GLN A 152 3.06 16.24 -5.29
CA GLN A 152 4.33 16.29 -6.03
C GLN A 152 5.37 17.24 -5.42
N GLU A 153 4.95 18.24 -4.64
CA GLU A 153 5.88 19.09 -3.87
C GLU A 153 6.58 18.31 -2.74
N ARG A 154 6.02 17.16 -2.36
CA ARG A 154 6.47 16.26 -1.29
C ARG A 154 6.56 14.83 -1.82
N PRO A 155 7.59 14.49 -2.60
CA PRO A 155 7.74 13.18 -3.25
C PRO A 155 7.93 12.02 -2.26
N ASP A 156 8.13 12.33 -1.00
CA ASP A 156 8.14 11.40 0.14
C ASP A 156 6.75 10.94 0.57
N LEU A 157 5.69 11.63 0.12
CA LEU A 157 4.31 11.28 0.47
C LEU A 157 3.66 10.33 -0.55
N TYR A 158 2.78 9.48 -0.05
CA TYR A 158 1.91 8.61 -0.85
C TYR A 158 0.44 8.99 -0.66
N PHE A 159 -0.41 8.47 -1.54
CA PHE A 159 -1.86 8.67 -1.48
C PHE A 159 -2.60 7.32 -1.39
N ILE A 160 -3.64 7.24 -0.53
CA ILE A 160 -4.58 6.12 -0.50
C ILE A 160 -5.98 6.63 -0.84
N ASP A 161 -6.56 6.12 -1.93
CA ASP A 161 -7.98 6.34 -2.22
C ASP A 161 -8.83 5.50 -1.26
N SER A 162 -9.53 6.16 -0.31
CA SER A 162 -10.42 5.50 0.64
C SER A 162 -11.71 4.96 0.00
N ARG A 163 -11.93 5.25 -1.30
CA ARG A 163 -13.07 4.75 -2.10
C ARG A 163 -14.42 4.89 -1.41
N THR A 164 -14.72 6.09 -0.97
CA THR A 164 -16.04 6.44 -0.39
C THR A 164 -17.14 6.46 -1.43
N THR A 165 -16.79 6.47 -2.71
CA THR A 165 -17.65 6.22 -3.87
C THR A 165 -16.93 5.31 -4.87
N HIS A 166 -17.69 4.52 -5.65
CA HIS A 166 -17.13 3.72 -6.74
C HIS A 166 -16.77 4.58 -7.97
N GLU A 167 -17.26 5.82 -8.04
CA GLU A 167 -17.01 6.78 -9.13
C GLU A 167 -15.77 7.66 -8.89
N THR A 168 -14.98 7.36 -7.85
CA THR A 168 -13.74 8.09 -7.57
C THR A 168 -12.75 7.97 -8.73
N VAL A 169 -12.11 9.07 -9.07
CA VAL A 169 -10.97 9.14 -10.00
C VAL A 169 -9.65 9.43 -9.29
N ALA A 170 -9.66 9.42 -7.94
CA ALA A 170 -8.52 9.86 -7.15
C ALA A 170 -7.28 8.97 -7.38
N GLN A 171 -7.43 7.64 -7.42
CA GLN A 171 -6.34 6.74 -7.73
C GLN A 171 -5.82 6.94 -9.15
N GLU A 172 -6.70 7.06 -10.16
CA GLU A 172 -6.31 7.30 -11.56
C GLU A 172 -5.51 8.60 -11.70
N GLN A 173 -5.91 9.67 -11.01
CA GLN A 173 -5.16 10.91 -10.98
C GLN A 173 -3.80 10.76 -10.28
N ALA A 174 -3.73 10.02 -9.17
CA ALA A 174 -2.46 9.74 -8.51
C ALA A 174 -1.48 9.00 -9.43
N GLU A 175 -1.95 8.03 -10.20
CA GLU A 175 -1.16 7.32 -11.21
C GLU A 175 -0.69 8.26 -12.33
N ALA A 176 -1.59 9.10 -12.88
CA ALA A 176 -1.27 10.06 -13.93
C ALA A 176 -0.18 11.07 -13.49
N PHE A 177 -0.21 11.51 -12.24
CA PHE A 177 0.77 12.41 -11.64
C PHE A 177 1.98 11.68 -11.06
N ARG A 178 2.07 10.35 -11.17
CA ARG A 178 3.16 9.50 -10.62
C ARG A 178 3.35 9.62 -9.11
N VAL A 179 2.29 9.97 -8.38
CA VAL A 179 2.27 9.94 -6.93
C VAL A 179 2.21 8.47 -6.49
N PRO A 180 3.07 8.00 -5.55
CA PRO A 180 2.95 6.67 -4.99
C PRO A 180 1.55 6.48 -4.40
N ASN A 181 0.84 5.43 -4.79
CA ASN A 181 -0.55 5.29 -4.38
C ASN A 181 -1.01 3.84 -4.25
N THR A 182 -2.12 3.68 -3.56
CA THR A 182 -2.95 2.48 -3.55
C THR A 182 -4.40 2.87 -3.22
N ARG A 183 -5.26 1.87 -3.01
CA ARG A 183 -6.65 2.10 -2.65
C ARG A 183 -7.11 1.14 -1.57
N ARG A 184 -8.21 1.48 -0.89
CA ARG A 184 -8.88 0.58 0.04
C ARG A 184 -9.51 -0.60 -0.70
N ASP A 185 -9.20 -1.81 -0.25
CA ASP A 185 -9.83 -3.06 -0.72
C ASP A 185 -11.03 -3.45 0.16
N VAL A 186 -10.91 -3.24 1.48
CA VAL A 186 -11.93 -3.64 2.44
C VAL A 186 -12.22 -2.53 3.45
N PHE A 187 -13.50 -2.24 3.67
CA PHE A 187 -13.96 -1.41 4.77
C PHE A 187 -14.29 -2.33 5.96
N LEU A 188 -13.51 -2.22 7.04
CA LEU A 188 -13.55 -3.20 8.12
C LEU A 188 -14.78 -3.07 9.02
N ASP A 189 -15.26 -1.85 9.27
CA ASP A 189 -16.23 -1.51 10.30
C ASP A 189 -17.39 -0.60 9.83
N ASN A 190 -17.76 -0.71 8.57
CA ASN A 190 -19.00 -0.09 8.06
C ASN A 190 -20.24 -0.56 8.86
N ASP A 191 -20.23 -1.82 9.28
CA ASP A 191 -21.09 -2.36 10.34
C ASP A 191 -20.22 -2.64 11.57
N LYS A 192 -20.51 -1.96 12.69
CA LYS A 192 -19.71 -2.02 13.92
C LYS A 192 -19.89 -3.30 14.73
N ALA A 193 -20.80 -4.20 14.32
CA ALA A 193 -20.95 -5.47 15.01
C ALA A 193 -19.65 -6.28 14.94
N PRO A 194 -19.11 -6.80 16.05
CA PRO A 194 -17.85 -7.53 16.07
C PRO A 194 -17.79 -8.70 15.07
N VAL A 195 -18.90 -9.37 14.86
CA VAL A 195 -19.03 -10.47 13.89
C VAL A 195 -18.89 -9.97 12.44
N SER A 196 -19.39 -8.78 12.15
CA SER A 196 -19.26 -8.15 10.84
C SER A 196 -17.83 -7.68 10.59
N ILE A 197 -17.20 -7.05 11.59
CA ILE A 197 -15.81 -6.62 11.52
C ILE A 197 -14.89 -7.83 11.29
N ASN A 198 -15.08 -8.92 12.05
CA ASN A 198 -14.28 -10.14 11.86
C ASN A 198 -14.45 -10.74 10.46
N ARG A 199 -15.69 -10.72 9.90
CA ARG A 199 -15.94 -11.16 8.52
C ARG A 199 -15.21 -10.29 7.50
N GLN A 200 -15.17 -8.96 7.70
CA GLN A 200 -14.45 -8.07 6.81
C GLN A 200 -12.92 -8.25 6.94
N PHE A 201 -12.43 -8.50 8.15
CA PHE A 201 -11.02 -8.83 8.34
C PHE A 201 -10.65 -10.14 7.61
N GLN A 202 -11.49 -11.16 7.68
CA GLN A 202 -11.27 -12.39 6.91
C GLN A 202 -11.25 -12.12 5.39
N ARG A 203 -12.17 -11.27 4.87
CA ARG A 203 -12.14 -10.84 3.46
C ARG A 203 -10.84 -10.11 3.10
N LEU A 204 -10.27 -9.35 4.03
CA LEU A 204 -8.97 -8.69 3.81
C LEU A 204 -7.87 -9.74 3.62
N ILE A 205 -7.85 -10.77 4.47
CA ILE A 205 -6.91 -11.89 4.36
C ILE A 205 -7.11 -12.64 3.03
N ASP A 206 -8.34 -13.02 2.70
CA ASP A 206 -8.65 -13.74 1.46
C ASP A 206 -8.15 -12.97 0.23
N LYS A 207 -8.38 -11.65 0.19
CA LYS A 207 -7.87 -10.80 -0.88
C LYS A 207 -6.35 -10.77 -0.96
N ALA A 208 -5.67 -10.68 0.19
CA ALA A 208 -4.21 -10.72 0.20
C ALA A 208 -3.67 -12.06 -0.32
N LEU A 209 -4.29 -13.18 0.07
CA LEU A 209 -3.94 -14.51 -0.43
C LEU A 209 -4.17 -14.65 -1.95
N GLU A 210 -5.22 -14.02 -2.49
CA GLU A 210 -5.56 -14.08 -3.93
C GLU A 210 -4.64 -13.21 -4.80
N GLN A 211 -4.31 -11.99 -4.37
CA GLN A 211 -3.62 -11.00 -5.21
C GLN A 211 -2.23 -10.57 -4.71
N GLY A 212 -1.80 -11.14 -3.56
CA GLY A 212 -0.49 -10.86 -2.95
C GLY A 212 -0.49 -9.71 -1.95
N PHE A 213 -1.48 -8.83 -1.95
CA PHE A 213 -1.60 -7.69 -1.03
C PHE A 213 -3.07 -7.26 -0.86
N ALA A 214 -3.39 -6.60 0.27
CA ALA A 214 -4.69 -5.94 0.42
C ALA A 214 -4.63 -4.81 1.47
N VAL A 215 -5.46 -3.77 1.29
CA VAL A 215 -5.58 -2.63 2.21
C VAL A 215 -6.93 -2.63 2.88
N GLY A 216 -6.93 -2.72 4.22
CA GLY A 216 -8.11 -2.58 5.06
C GLY A 216 -8.14 -1.21 5.73
N ILE A 217 -9.31 -0.57 5.77
CA ILE A 217 -9.53 0.67 6.53
C ILE A 217 -10.61 0.43 7.58
N GLY A 218 -10.35 0.87 8.81
CA GLY A 218 -11.29 0.89 9.92
C GLY A 218 -11.09 2.14 10.77
N HIS A 219 -11.85 2.25 11.86
CA HIS A 219 -11.88 3.43 12.73
C HIS A 219 -11.57 3.04 14.18
N PRO A 220 -11.24 3.98 15.07
CA PRO A 220 -10.88 3.69 16.46
C PRO A 220 -12.10 3.41 17.34
N TYR A 221 -13.05 2.62 16.82
CA TYR A 221 -14.18 2.15 17.60
C TYR A 221 -13.75 1.05 18.59
N PRO A 222 -14.31 0.99 19.79
CA PRO A 222 -13.97 -0.07 20.75
C PRO A 222 -14.14 -1.48 20.22
N GLU A 223 -15.14 -1.70 19.37
CA GLU A 223 -15.44 -2.98 18.72
C GLU A 223 -14.34 -3.35 17.71
N THR A 224 -13.94 -2.40 16.87
CA THR A 224 -12.88 -2.55 15.87
C THR A 224 -11.55 -2.86 16.55
N ILE A 225 -11.19 -2.07 17.57
CA ILE A 225 -9.94 -2.28 18.34
C ILE A 225 -9.90 -3.68 18.92
N ARG A 226 -10.98 -4.14 19.57
CA ARG A 226 -11.04 -5.47 20.20
C ARG A 226 -10.92 -6.60 19.19
N VAL A 227 -11.57 -6.50 18.04
CA VAL A 227 -11.45 -7.52 16.97
C VAL A 227 -10.05 -7.53 16.39
N LEU A 228 -9.47 -6.36 16.10
CA LEU A 228 -8.12 -6.25 15.54
C LEU A 228 -7.05 -6.72 16.52
N GLU A 229 -7.17 -6.44 17.82
CA GLU A 229 -6.24 -6.93 18.83
C GLU A 229 -6.11 -8.46 18.79
N TYR A 230 -7.23 -9.16 18.71
CA TYR A 230 -7.24 -10.62 18.58
C TYR A 230 -6.75 -11.10 17.22
N ALA A 231 -7.25 -10.51 16.14
CA ALA A 231 -6.97 -10.96 14.78
C ALA A 231 -5.49 -10.76 14.40
N LEU A 232 -4.90 -9.62 14.76
CA LEU A 232 -3.50 -9.31 14.45
C LEU A 232 -2.51 -10.20 15.23
N ALA A 233 -2.86 -10.62 16.46
CA ALA A 233 -2.05 -11.54 17.23
C ALA A 233 -1.95 -12.95 16.60
N HIS A 234 -2.87 -13.30 15.70
CA HIS A 234 -2.93 -14.61 15.04
C HIS A 234 -2.58 -14.55 13.54
N LEU A 235 -2.19 -13.40 13.04
CA LEU A 235 -1.99 -13.16 11.61
C LEU A 235 -0.90 -14.06 11.00
N GLU A 236 0.21 -14.26 11.72
CA GLU A 236 1.30 -15.13 11.27
C GLU A 236 0.83 -16.56 10.95
N SER A 237 -0.13 -17.09 11.74
CA SER A 237 -0.70 -18.42 11.51
C SER A 237 -1.53 -18.54 10.22
N LEU A 238 -1.94 -17.40 9.64
CA LEU A 238 -2.66 -17.31 8.37
C LEU A 238 -1.72 -17.18 7.17
N GLY A 239 -0.40 -17.11 7.39
CA GLY A 239 0.60 -16.96 6.33
C GLY A 239 0.57 -15.61 5.62
N VAL A 240 0.12 -14.55 6.32
CA VAL A 240 0.02 -13.18 5.80
C VAL A 240 0.78 -12.24 6.73
N ASP A 241 1.58 -11.34 6.17
CA ASP A 241 2.34 -10.35 6.93
C ASP A 241 1.59 -9.02 7.05
N LEU A 242 1.73 -8.35 8.21
CA LEU A 242 1.25 -6.98 8.42
C LEU A 242 2.38 -6.00 8.17
N VAL A 243 2.18 -5.11 7.21
CA VAL A 243 3.14 -4.05 6.85
C VAL A 243 2.48 -2.66 6.95
N SER A 244 3.29 -1.59 7.01
CA SER A 244 2.75 -0.24 6.88
C SER A 244 2.20 0.02 5.47
N ALA A 245 1.37 1.04 5.32
CA ALA A 245 0.83 1.39 4.00
C ALA A 245 1.93 1.80 3.01
N SER A 246 2.95 2.54 3.46
CA SER A 246 4.11 2.90 2.63
C SER A 246 4.89 1.67 2.17
N GLU A 247 5.11 0.70 3.07
CA GLU A 247 5.79 -0.55 2.76
C GLU A 247 5.00 -1.39 1.74
N LEU A 248 3.66 -1.48 1.90
CA LEU A 248 2.80 -2.17 0.94
C LEU A 248 2.88 -1.52 -0.46
N ILE A 249 2.76 -0.18 -0.56
CA ILE A 249 2.87 0.55 -1.82
C ILE A 249 4.24 0.32 -2.48
N HIS A 250 5.31 0.30 -1.69
CA HIS A 250 6.64 -0.01 -2.20
C HIS A 250 6.72 -1.43 -2.79
N LEU A 251 6.14 -2.42 -2.11
CA LEU A 251 6.10 -3.81 -2.57
C LEU A 251 5.28 -3.98 -3.85
N GLN A 252 4.12 -3.30 -3.95
CA GLN A 252 3.29 -3.27 -5.16
C GLN A 252 4.09 -2.76 -6.36
N ARG A 253 4.70 -1.59 -6.24
CA ARG A 253 5.49 -0.96 -7.31
C ARG A 253 6.70 -1.81 -7.72
N SER A 254 7.33 -2.48 -6.76
CA SER A 254 8.46 -3.37 -7.05
C SER A 254 8.02 -4.61 -7.83
N SER A 255 6.82 -5.14 -7.56
CA SER A 255 6.27 -6.29 -8.30
C SER A 255 5.83 -5.93 -9.72
N GLU A 256 5.29 -4.73 -9.94
CA GLU A 256 4.91 -4.22 -11.28
C GLU A 256 6.13 -4.03 -12.19
N ILE A 257 7.24 -3.50 -11.65
CA ILE A 257 8.50 -3.35 -12.40
C ILE A 257 9.02 -4.70 -12.91
N TRP A 258 8.80 -5.80 -12.17
CA TRP A 258 9.21 -7.15 -12.58
C TRP A 258 8.24 -7.80 -13.58
N GLN A 259 7.02 -7.30 -13.74
CA GLN A 259 6.01 -7.81 -14.67
C GLN A 259 5.97 -7.06 -16.00
N GLU A 260 6.66 -5.93 -16.16
CA GLU A 260 6.80 -5.31 -17.47
C GLU A 260 7.55 -6.28 -18.41
N PRO A 261 6.91 -6.72 -19.51
CA PRO A 261 7.60 -7.54 -20.50
C PRO A 261 8.77 -6.74 -21.05
N SER A 262 9.98 -7.30 -20.94
CA SER A 262 11.17 -6.76 -21.59
C SER A 262 10.80 -6.34 -23.01
N SER A 263 10.95 -5.05 -23.33
CA SER A 263 10.62 -4.45 -24.62
C SER A 263 11.11 -5.35 -25.76
N PRO A 264 10.28 -5.64 -26.80
CA PRO A 264 10.71 -6.41 -27.93
C PRO A 264 11.91 -5.69 -28.55
N SER A 265 13.04 -6.41 -28.62
CA SER A 265 14.27 -5.97 -29.27
C SER A 265 13.94 -5.39 -30.64
N GLN A 266 14.39 -4.16 -30.91
CA GLN A 266 14.32 -3.52 -32.21
C GLN A 266 14.86 -4.48 -33.28
N GLN A 267 13.96 -4.99 -34.11
CA GLN A 267 14.36 -5.66 -35.34
C GLN A 267 15.00 -4.60 -36.24
N VAL A 268 16.31 -4.70 -36.39
CA VAL A 268 17.07 -3.93 -37.38
C VAL A 268 16.61 -4.37 -38.74
N VAL A 269 15.77 -3.57 -39.37
CA VAL A 269 15.42 -3.72 -40.77
C VAL A 269 16.67 -3.37 -41.58
N LYS A 270 17.41 -4.37 -42.03
CA LYS A 270 18.42 -4.20 -43.10
C LYS A 270 17.71 -3.94 -44.42
N ASN A 271 17.67 -2.67 -44.80
CA ASN A 271 17.34 -2.30 -46.18
C ASN A 271 18.44 -2.78 -47.12
N SER A 272 18.23 -3.88 -47.82
CA SER A 272 18.99 -4.23 -49.02
C SER A 272 18.47 -3.38 -50.17
N LYS A 273 19.30 -2.43 -50.61
CA LYS A 273 19.14 -1.78 -51.90
C LYS A 273 19.50 -2.81 -53.03
N GLN A 274 18.62 -2.98 -53.95
CA GLN A 274 18.90 -3.23 -55.37
C GLN A 274 18.18 -2.17 -56.20
#